data_b53c7d9fffdf299ce3da078aafde583b
#
_entry.id   b53c7d9fffdf299ce3da078aafde583b
#
_cell.length_a   1.000
_cell.length_b   1.000
_cell.length_c   1.000
_cell.angle_alpha   90.00
_cell.angle_beta   90.00
_cell.angle_gamma   90.00
#
_symmetry.space_group_name_H-M   'P 1'
#
loop_
_entity.id
_entity.type
_entity.pdbx_description
1 polymer ?
#
loop_
_entity_poly.entity_id
_entity_poly.type
_entity_poly.pdbx_seq_one_letter_code
_entity_poly.pdbx_strand_id
1 'polypeptide(L)'
;AVWSDWGECSECGEVFRIYDVAIDYDNSRMLAQYSCPKCRAFLRSDSQKKAFSTSFDVWLGKPIRLAKTTMVLISKKSGNRAIRIDATEADVNLAEEVGKKAVRLTPAELPYSHMTHERNNLPEYWGITHIHHFYTRRNYYALSEIPALGDPDMRRAGLFCALTILENNATRRNRFYVDNKRPKGSPVGPLSNTLYVPTIQVETNVG
;
A
#
# COMPACT_ATOMS: atom_id res chain seq x y z
N ALA A 1 6.52 -2.82 -6.12
CA ALA A 1 5.25 -3.47 -6.45
C ALA A 1 4.12 -2.44 -6.47
N VAL A 2 3.05 -2.75 -7.19
CA VAL A 2 1.77 -2.01 -7.16
C VAL A 2 0.75 -2.86 -6.42
N TRP A 3 0.02 -2.24 -5.51
CA TRP A 3 -1.00 -2.87 -4.70
C TRP A 3 -2.35 -2.21 -4.95
N SER A 4 -3.41 -3.00 -4.95
CA SER A 4 -4.78 -2.53 -5.06
C SER A 4 -5.56 -2.85 -3.80
N ASP A 5 -6.37 -1.90 -3.35
CA ASP A 5 -7.43 -2.19 -2.40
C ASP A 5 -8.54 -2.99 -3.09
N TRP A 6 -9.30 -3.71 -2.29
CA TRP A 6 -10.55 -4.32 -2.68
C TRP A 6 -11.71 -3.42 -2.28
N GLY A 7 -12.62 -3.21 -3.23
CA GLY A 7 -13.88 -2.52 -3.00
C GLY A 7 -15.02 -3.51 -2.76
N GLU A 8 -16.05 -3.05 -2.08
CA GLU A 8 -17.32 -3.76 -1.91
C GLU A 8 -18.43 -2.94 -2.56
N CYS A 9 -19.21 -3.54 -3.44
CA CYS A 9 -20.34 -2.88 -4.09
C CYS A 9 -21.44 -2.57 -3.07
N SER A 10 -21.90 -1.32 -3.03
CA SER A 10 -22.99 -0.90 -2.14
C SER A 10 -24.34 -1.57 -2.47
N GLU A 11 -24.55 -1.95 -3.74
CA GLU A 11 -25.82 -2.48 -4.21
C GLU A 11 -25.94 -4.00 -4.07
N CYS A 12 -24.87 -4.74 -4.37
CA CYS A 12 -24.95 -6.20 -4.42
C CYS A 12 -23.94 -6.92 -3.52
N GLY A 13 -23.10 -6.18 -2.79
CA GLY A 13 -22.09 -6.75 -1.89
C GLY A 13 -20.91 -7.42 -2.59
N GLU A 14 -20.81 -7.38 -3.93
CA GLU A 14 -19.68 -7.97 -4.66
C GLU A 14 -18.37 -7.34 -4.23
N VAL A 15 -17.36 -8.18 -3.99
CA VAL A 15 -16.01 -7.75 -3.60
C VAL A 15 -15.08 -7.90 -4.80
N PHE A 16 -14.45 -6.80 -5.22
CA PHE A 16 -13.63 -6.75 -6.42
C PHE A 16 -12.36 -5.92 -6.21
N ARG A 17 -11.33 -6.18 -7.02
CA ARG A 17 -10.11 -5.35 -7.02
C ARG A 17 -10.39 -4.02 -7.72
N ILE A 18 -10.11 -2.92 -7.03
CA ILE A 18 -10.35 -1.59 -7.59
C ILE A 18 -9.47 -1.32 -8.82
N TYR A 19 -8.26 -1.86 -8.84
CA TYR A 19 -7.35 -1.78 -9.97
C TYR A 19 -7.98 -2.22 -11.29
N ASP A 20 -8.80 -3.27 -11.28
CA ASP A 20 -9.38 -3.86 -12.50
C ASP A 20 -10.49 -3.00 -13.12
N VAL A 21 -11.10 -2.11 -12.34
CA VAL A 21 -12.27 -1.32 -12.78
C VAL A 21 -12.00 0.19 -12.81
N ALA A 22 -10.97 0.67 -12.10
CA ALA A 22 -10.70 2.09 -11.94
C ALA A 22 -9.64 2.63 -12.92
N ILE A 23 -9.06 1.81 -13.78
CA ILE A 23 -8.06 2.22 -14.76
C ILE A 23 -8.56 1.94 -16.18
N ASP A 24 -8.57 2.99 -16.99
CA ASP A 24 -8.84 2.95 -18.41
C ASP A 24 -7.50 3.15 -19.14
N TYR A 25 -6.84 2.05 -19.48
CA TYR A 25 -5.56 2.09 -20.16
C TYR A 25 -5.67 2.58 -21.61
N ASP A 26 -6.80 2.33 -22.28
CA ASP A 26 -7.02 2.73 -23.66
C ASP A 26 -7.05 4.25 -23.79
N ASN A 27 -7.65 4.92 -22.81
CA ASN A 27 -7.71 6.38 -22.74
C ASN A 27 -6.69 6.99 -21.76
N SER A 28 -5.76 6.19 -21.22
CA SER A 28 -4.69 6.64 -20.32
C SER A 28 -5.19 7.49 -19.15
N ARG A 29 -6.19 7.00 -18.40
CA ARG A 29 -6.78 7.76 -17.29
C ARG A 29 -7.20 6.89 -16.12
N MET A 30 -7.24 7.52 -14.95
CA MET A 30 -7.94 6.98 -13.77
C MET A 30 -9.41 7.37 -13.85
N LEU A 31 -10.30 6.43 -13.57
CA LEU A 31 -11.73 6.66 -13.60
C LEU A 31 -12.22 7.16 -12.24
N ALA A 32 -12.90 8.30 -12.23
CA ALA A 32 -13.60 8.80 -11.04
C ALA A 32 -14.90 8.02 -10.77
N GLN A 33 -15.43 7.37 -11.81
CA GLN A 33 -16.62 6.52 -11.75
C GLN A 33 -16.38 5.26 -12.58
N TYR A 34 -16.82 4.12 -12.08
CA TYR A 34 -16.71 2.83 -12.75
C TYR A 34 -17.90 1.95 -12.39
N SER A 35 -18.09 0.85 -13.12
CA SER A 35 -19.21 -0.06 -12.91
C SER A 35 -18.80 -1.26 -12.06
N CYS A 36 -19.71 -1.69 -11.19
CA CYS A 36 -19.55 -2.98 -10.50
C CYS A 36 -19.43 -4.11 -11.53
N PRO A 37 -18.45 -5.02 -11.40
CA PRO A 37 -18.25 -6.10 -12.36
C PRO A 37 -19.42 -7.09 -12.42
N LYS A 38 -20.22 -7.19 -11.35
CA LYS A 38 -21.35 -8.12 -11.25
C LYS A 38 -22.68 -7.49 -11.61
N CYS A 39 -23.12 -6.46 -10.87
CA CYS A 39 -24.46 -5.89 -11.07
C CYS A 39 -24.50 -4.65 -11.97
N ARG A 40 -23.34 -4.15 -12.42
CA ARG A 40 -23.18 -2.97 -13.27
C ARG A 40 -23.59 -1.65 -12.61
N ALA A 41 -23.90 -1.61 -11.33
CA ALA A 41 -24.18 -0.37 -10.61
C ALA A 41 -22.99 0.60 -10.74
N PHE A 42 -23.30 1.88 -10.89
CA PHE A 42 -22.29 2.94 -10.94
C PHE A 42 -21.74 3.22 -9.55
N LEU A 43 -20.43 3.15 -9.44
CA LEU A 43 -19.67 3.37 -8.20
C LEU A 43 -18.73 4.56 -8.38
N ARG A 44 -18.51 5.32 -7.32
CA ARG A 44 -17.62 6.48 -7.32
C ARG A 44 -16.36 6.16 -6.54
N SER A 45 -15.20 6.54 -7.07
CA SER A 45 -13.91 6.29 -6.45
C SER A 45 -13.72 7.01 -5.11
N ASP A 46 -14.36 8.18 -4.92
CA ASP A 46 -14.27 9.02 -3.71
C ASP A 46 -15.10 8.49 -2.54
N SER A 47 -16.14 7.69 -2.82
CA SER A 47 -17.05 7.09 -1.82
C SER A 47 -17.05 5.56 -1.85
N GLN A 48 -16.07 4.96 -2.52
CA GLN A 48 -15.98 3.51 -2.64
C GLN A 48 -15.80 2.84 -1.27
N LYS A 49 -16.78 2.02 -0.90
CA LYS A 49 -16.70 1.18 0.30
C LYS A 49 -15.55 0.19 0.16
N LYS A 50 -14.68 0.12 1.15
CA LYS A 50 -13.56 -0.82 1.17
C LYS A 50 -13.98 -2.19 1.71
N ALA A 51 -13.47 -3.23 1.08
CA ALA A 51 -13.52 -4.55 1.67
C ALA A 51 -12.42 -4.67 2.74
N PHE A 52 -12.71 -5.40 3.81
CA PHE A 52 -11.77 -5.63 4.91
C PHE A 52 -11.43 -7.10 5.03
N SER A 53 -10.25 -7.37 5.56
CA SER A 53 -9.84 -8.71 5.97
C SER A 53 -9.33 -8.68 7.41
N THR A 54 -9.57 -9.78 8.14
CA THR A 54 -8.97 -9.99 9.44
C THR A 54 -7.79 -10.93 9.28
N SER A 55 -6.64 -10.52 9.77
CA SER A 55 -5.42 -11.32 9.77
C SER A 55 -4.71 -11.21 11.12
N PHE A 56 -3.93 -12.24 11.48
CA PHE A 56 -3.12 -12.16 12.68
C PHE A 56 -1.91 -11.26 12.45
N ASP A 57 -1.77 -10.24 13.29
CA ASP A 57 -0.59 -9.39 13.30
C ASP A 57 0.44 -10.02 14.24
N VAL A 58 1.48 -10.58 13.65
CA VAL A 58 2.53 -11.31 14.38
C VAL A 58 3.35 -10.40 15.30
N TRP A 59 3.38 -9.11 15.02
CA TRP A 59 4.15 -8.14 15.79
C TRP A 59 3.36 -7.56 16.96
N LEU A 60 2.04 -7.50 16.83
CA LEU A 60 1.12 -7.12 17.93
C LEU A 60 0.62 -8.33 18.72
N GLY A 61 0.80 -9.54 18.20
CA GLY A 61 0.32 -10.78 18.85
C GLY A 61 -1.20 -10.89 18.91
N LYS A 62 -1.93 -10.21 18.02
CA LYS A 62 -3.40 -10.18 18.02
C LYS A 62 -4.00 -10.13 16.61
N PRO A 63 -5.26 -10.57 16.43
CA PRO A 63 -5.96 -10.35 15.17
C PRO A 63 -6.24 -8.85 14.97
N ILE A 64 -6.05 -8.39 13.74
CA ILE A 64 -6.35 -7.02 13.30
C ILE A 64 -7.24 -7.05 12.06
N ARG A 65 -8.04 -6.01 11.90
CA ARG A 65 -8.88 -5.80 10.73
C ARG A 65 -8.31 -4.65 9.92
N LEU A 66 -7.84 -4.94 8.70
CA LEU A 66 -7.29 -3.96 7.77
C LEU A 66 -8.08 -3.96 6.46
N ALA A 67 -8.08 -2.82 5.76
CA ALA A 67 -8.54 -2.78 4.38
C ALA A 67 -7.81 -3.85 3.56
N LYS A 68 -8.59 -4.70 2.89
CA LYS A 68 -8.05 -5.80 2.10
C LYS A 68 -7.29 -5.26 0.90
N THR A 69 -6.04 -5.67 0.74
CA THR A 69 -5.18 -5.28 -0.37
C THR A 69 -4.55 -6.51 -1.02
N THR A 70 -4.19 -6.38 -2.30
CA THR A 70 -3.44 -7.41 -3.01
C THR A 70 -2.43 -6.77 -3.95
N MET A 71 -1.32 -7.46 -4.17
CA MET A 71 -0.34 -7.08 -5.18
C MET A 71 -0.92 -7.35 -6.58
N VAL A 72 -0.84 -6.35 -7.47
CA VAL A 72 -1.36 -6.43 -8.84
C VAL A 72 -0.27 -6.38 -9.89
N LEU A 73 0.77 -5.58 -9.69
CA LEU A 73 1.90 -5.50 -10.60
C LEU A 73 3.22 -5.56 -9.84
N ILE A 74 4.20 -6.18 -10.47
CA ILE A 74 5.60 -6.09 -10.05
C ILE A 74 6.44 -5.45 -11.15
N SER A 75 7.47 -4.69 -10.73
CA SER A 75 8.44 -4.11 -11.64
C SER A 75 9.73 -4.91 -11.56
N LYS A 76 10.15 -5.48 -12.66
CA LYS A 76 11.43 -6.20 -12.78
C LYS A 76 12.38 -5.40 -13.65
N LYS A 77 13.66 -5.39 -13.27
CA LYS A 77 14.71 -4.81 -14.11
C LYS A 77 15.09 -5.81 -15.19
N SER A 78 15.06 -5.39 -16.45
CA SER A 78 15.49 -6.18 -17.60
C SER A 78 16.52 -5.35 -18.38
N GLY A 79 17.80 -5.63 -18.19
CA GLY A 79 18.89 -4.78 -18.65
C GLY A 79 18.76 -3.37 -18.04
N ASN A 80 18.74 -2.34 -18.87
CA ASN A 80 18.58 -0.94 -18.43
C ASN A 80 17.11 -0.48 -18.36
N ARG A 81 16.13 -1.37 -18.58
CA ARG A 81 14.71 -1.01 -18.57
C ARG A 81 13.99 -1.68 -17.41
N ALA A 82 13.05 -0.97 -16.82
CA ALA A 82 12.08 -1.56 -15.91
C ALA A 82 10.86 -2.03 -16.73
N ILE A 83 10.52 -3.30 -16.60
CA ILE A 83 9.29 -3.88 -17.15
C ILE A 83 8.32 -4.14 -16.01
N ARG A 84 7.03 -3.95 -16.27
CA ARG A 84 5.97 -4.31 -15.33
C ARG A 84 5.26 -5.54 -15.85
N ILE A 85 5.00 -6.46 -14.95
CA ILE A 85 4.27 -7.68 -15.22
C ILE A 85 3.22 -7.87 -14.14
N ASP A 86 2.17 -8.60 -14.44
CA ASP A 86 1.16 -8.97 -13.46
C ASP A 86 1.79 -9.77 -12.33
N ALA A 87 1.36 -9.48 -11.10
CA ALA A 87 1.79 -10.23 -9.94
C ALA A 87 1.11 -11.60 -9.93
N THR A 88 1.89 -12.63 -9.66
CA THR A 88 1.40 -14.00 -9.50
C THR A 88 1.07 -14.29 -8.03
N GLU A 89 0.34 -15.37 -7.77
CA GLU A 89 0.10 -15.84 -6.41
C GLU A 89 1.42 -16.17 -5.68
N ALA A 90 2.40 -16.68 -6.40
CA ALA A 90 3.73 -16.94 -5.85
C ALA A 90 4.43 -15.65 -5.38
N ASP A 91 4.28 -14.54 -6.11
CA ASP A 91 4.83 -13.24 -5.71
C ASP A 91 4.15 -12.71 -4.43
N VAL A 92 2.84 -12.89 -4.31
CA VAL A 92 2.07 -12.52 -3.11
C VAL A 92 2.51 -13.35 -1.91
N ASN A 93 2.56 -14.67 -2.07
CA ASN A 93 2.96 -15.61 -1.02
C ASN A 93 4.39 -15.33 -0.52
N LEU A 94 5.32 -15.03 -1.43
CA LEU A 94 6.69 -14.66 -1.06
C LEU A 94 6.73 -13.39 -0.20
N ALA A 95 5.94 -12.38 -0.56
CA ALA A 95 5.86 -11.14 0.22
C ALA A 95 5.27 -11.39 1.62
N GLU A 96 4.30 -12.28 1.75
CA GLU A 96 3.70 -12.67 3.02
C GLU A 96 4.65 -13.49 3.90
N GLU A 97 5.41 -14.42 3.32
CA GLU A 97 6.40 -15.22 4.05
C GLU A 97 7.48 -14.35 4.71
N VAL A 98 8.00 -13.35 3.98
CA VAL A 98 8.94 -12.37 4.55
C VAL A 98 8.29 -11.62 5.72
N GLY A 99 7.01 -11.29 5.60
CA GLY A 99 6.26 -10.58 6.63
C GLY A 99 5.97 -11.37 7.91
N LYS A 100 6.27 -12.67 7.96
CA LYS A 100 6.15 -13.48 9.17
C LYS A 100 7.38 -13.40 10.09
N LYS A 101 8.49 -12.82 9.61
CA LYS A 101 9.72 -12.69 10.38
C LYS A 101 9.56 -11.70 11.54
N ALA A 102 10.25 -11.95 12.63
CA ALA A 102 10.31 -11.02 13.75
C ALA A 102 10.97 -9.69 13.34
N VAL A 103 10.48 -8.60 13.88
CA VAL A 103 11.01 -7.25 13.63
C VAL A 103 11.79 -6.74 14.84
N ARG A 104 12.80 -5.91 14.58
CA ARG A 104 13.60 -5.25 15.62
C ARG A 104 12.97 -3.96 16.11
N LEU A 105 12.11 -3.34 15.29
CA LEU A 105 11.41 -2.11 15.68
C LEU A 105 10.08 -2.49 16.35
N THR A 106 9.86 -1.98 17.54
CA THR A 106 8.58 -2.14 18.23
C THR A 106 7.47 -1.40 17.47
N PRO A 107 6.37 -2.05 17.15
CA PRO A 107 5.22 -1.39 16.54
C PRO A 107 4.70 -0.27 17.47
N ALA A 108 4.66 0.96 16.95
CA ALA A 108 4.14 2.10 17.70
C ALA A 108 2.70 2.38 17.28
N GLU A 109 1.84 2.61 18.27
CA GLU A 109 0.47 3.04 18.04
C GLU A 109 0.43 4.46 17.49
N LEU A 110 -0.52 4.74 16.61
CA LEU A 110 -0.72 6.09 16.09
C LEU A 110 -1.37 6.95 17.18
N PRO A 111 -0.76 8.12 17.49
CA PRO A 111 -1.38 9.01 18.44
C PRO A 111 -2.71 9.54 17.91
N TYR A 112 -3.68 9.75 18.79
CA TYR A 112 -4.89 10.45 18.43
C TYR A 112 -4.52 11.88 17.98
N SER A 113 -4.97 12.26 16.81
CA SER A 113 -4.78 13.60 16.26
C SER A 113 -5.82 13.90 15.20
N HIS A 114 -5.98 15.19 14.89
CA HIS A 114 -6.82 15.61 13.76
C HIS A 114 -6.45 14.88 12.44
N MET A 115 -5.16 14.71 12.18
CA MET A 115 -4.69 14.04 10.95
C MET A 115 -4.97 12.54 10.91
N THR A 116 -4.93 11.86 12.04
CA THR A 116 -5.08 10.40 12.11
C THR A 116 -6.54 9.98 12.24
N HIS A 117 -7.35 10.69 12.99
CA HIS A 117 -8.70 10.28 13.36
C HIS A 117 -9.80 11.15 12.74
N GLU A 118 -9.65 12.47 12.75
CA GLU A 118 -10.72 13.34 12.27
C GLU A 118 -10.71 13.52 10.75
N ARG A 119 -9.57 13.92 10.18
CA ARG A 119 -9.47 14.22 8.75
C ARG A 119 -9.40 12.98 7.88
N ASN A 120 -8.56 12.00 8.24
CA ASN A 120 -8.33 10.80 7.43
C ASN A 120 -9.07 9.59 7.96
N ASN A 121 -9.49 9.61 9.22
CA ASN A 121 -10.17 8.51 9.92
C ASN A 121 -9.52 7.14 9.64
N LEU A 122 -8.20 7.09 9.84
CA LEU A 122 -7.37 5.94 9.49
C LEU A 122 -7.81 4.62 10.14
N PRO A 123 -8.20 4.61 11.45
CA PRO A 123 -8.66 3.38 12.07
C PRO A 123 -9.94 2.83 11.46
N GLU A 124 -10.89 3.67 11.13
CA GLU A 124 -12.20 3.24 10.63
C GLU A 124 -12.18 2.92 9.13
N TYR A 125 -11.63 3.83 8.31
CA TYR A 125 -11.61 3.64 6.85
C TYR A 125 -10.56 2.64 6.35
N TRP A 126 -9.49 2.42 7.13
CA TRP A 126 -8.36 1.60 6.69
C TRP A 126 -8.01 0.48 7.67
N GLY A 127 -8.45 0.59 8.93
CA GLY A 127 -7.98 -0.25 10.02
C GLY A 127 -6.57 0.11 10.51
N ILE A 128 -6.01 1.23 10.06
CA ILE A 128 -4.65 1.65 10.38
C ILE A 128 -4.61 2.25 11.77
N THR A 129 -4.04 1.53 12.73
CA THR A 129 -3.92 1.94 14.13
C THR A 129 -2.47 2.06 14.59
N HIS A 130 -1.52 1.54 13.84
CA HIS A 130 -0.09 1.54 14.17
C HIS A 130 0.74 2.00 12.99
N ILE A 131 1.95 2.51 13.25
CA ILE A 131 2.85 3.03 12.21
C ILE A 131 3.21 1.97 11.17
N HIS A 132 3.45 0.73 11.59
CA HIS A 132 3.80 -0.35 10.67
C HIS A 132 2.68 -0.70 9.67
N HIS A 133 1.42 -0.34 9.93
CA HIS A 133 0.32 -0.54 8.99
C HIS A 133 0.42 0.36 7.73
N PHE A 134 1.24 1.40 7.75
CA PHE A 134 1.54 2.18 6.54
C PHE A 134 2.51 1.49 5.59
N TYR A 135 3.08 0.38 5.98
CA TYR A 135 4.03 -0.40 5.19
C TYR A 135 3.44 -1.75 4.84
N THR A 136 3.94 -2.37 3.78
CA THR A 136 3.79 -3.82 3.67
C THR A 136 4.67 -4.48 4.71
N ARG A 137 4.30 -5.68 5.15
CA ARG A 137 5.07 -6.43 6.15
C ARG A 137 6.52 -6.61 5.73
N ARG A 138 6.75 -6.90 4.44
CA ARG A 138 8.08 -7.02 3.85
C ARG A 138 8.93 -5.77 4.04
N ASN A 139 8.39 -4.61 3.68
CA ASN A 139 9.14 -3.35 3.78
C ASN A 139 9.36 -2.95 5.24
N TYR A 140 8.38 -3.16 6.12
CA TYR A 140 8.58 -2.89 7.54
C TYR A 140 9.66 -3.79 8.16
N TYR A 141 9.67 -5.09 7.80
CA TYR A 141 10.74 -5.99 8.22
C TYR A 141 12.12 -5.48 7.75
N ALA A 142 12.26 -5.16 6.46
CA ALA A 142 13.53 -4.66 5.92
C ALA A 142 13.98 -3.37 6.61
N LEU A 143 13.08 -2.42 6.86
CA LEU A 143 13.35 -1.19 7.62
C LEU A 143 13.78 -1.50 9.06
N SER A 144 13.22 -2.52 9.70
CA SER A 144 13.59 -2.90 11.06
C SER A 144 15.00 -3.46 11.19
N GLU A 145 15.56 -4.00 10.10
CA GLU A 145 16.91 -4.56 10.07
C GLU A 145 17.99 -3.47 9.88
N ILE A 146 17.67 -2.34 9.26
CA ILE A 146 18.65 -1.28 8.98
C ILE A 146 19.42 -0.81 10.22
N PRO A 147 18.78 -0.58 11.39
CA PRO A 147 19.50 -0.15 12.59
C PRO A 147 20.54 -1.16 13.10
N ALA A 148 20.45 -2.42 12.67
CA ALA A 148 21.41 -3.47 13.08
C ALA A 148 22.62 -3.59 12.15
N LEU A 149 22.60 -2.89 11.00
CA LEU A 149 23.70 -2.94 10.03
C LEU A 149 24.80 -1.92 10.40
N GLY A 150 26.06 -2.36 10.33
CA GLY A 150 27.24 -1.50 10.54
C GLY A 150 27.54 -1.12 11.99
N ASP A 151 28.53 -0.23 12.16
CA ASP A 151 28.90 0.35 13.45
C ASP A 151 27.85 1.40 13.94
N PRO A 152 27.94 1.88 15.20
CA PRO A 152 26.95 2.80 15.78
C PRO A 152 26.73 4.11 15.02
N ASP A 153 27.80 4.69 14.44
CA ASP A 153 27.70 5.95 13.72
C ASP A 153 27.10 5.76 12.32
N MET A 154 27.50 4.68 11.63
CA MET A 154 26.88 4.25 10.39
C MET A 154 25.40 3.88 10.58
N ARG A 155 25.03 3.29 11.71
CA ARG A 155 23.62 3.01 12.05
C ARG A 155 22.80 4.28 12.18
N ARG A 156 23.32 5.32 12.83
CA ARG A 156 22.63 6.61 12.95
C ARG A 156 22.45 7.27 11.59
N ALA A 157 23.49 7.34 10.78
CA ALA A 157 23.42 7.88 9.43
C ALA A 157 22.47 7.04 8.53
N GLY A 158 22.57 5.70 8.59
CA GLY A 158 21.68 4.80 7.86
C GLY A 158 20.23 4.95 8.28
N LEU A 159 19.93 5.07 9.57
CA LEU A 159 18.58 5.31 10.08
C LEU A 159 18.04 6.67 9.62
N PHE A 160 18.87 7.71 9.64
CA PHE A 160 18.48 9.03 9.15
C PHE A 160 18.20 9.01 7.64
N CYS A 161 19.05 8.38 6.84
CA CYS A 161 18.81 8.19 5.41
C CYS A 161 17.56 7.33 5.15
N ALA A 162 17.36 6.26 5.92
CA ALA A 162 16.19 5.42 5.83
C ALA A 162 14.91 6.21 6.13
N LEU A 163 14.89 7.02 7.18
CA LEU A 163 13.73 7.83 7.54
C LEU A 163 13.43 8.89 6.48
N THR A 164 14.44 9.50 5.86
CA THR A 164 14.24 10.58 4.88
C THR A 164 13.92 10.09 3.47
N ILE A 165 14.54 9.00 3.03
CA ILE A 165 14.39 8.46 1.66
C ILE A 165 13.33 7.35 1.62
N LEU A 166 13.37 6.45 2.57
CA LEU A 166 12.52 5.25 2.57
C LEU A 166 11.11 5.55 3.07
N GLU A 167 10.91 6.53 3.95
CA GLU A 167 9.57 6.96 4.34
C GLU A 167 8.75 7.31 3.09
N ASN A 168 9.32 8.04 2.15
CA ASN A 168 8.62 8.43 0.95
C ASN A 168 8.44 7.31 -0.08
N ASN A 169 9.33 6.33 -0.15
CA ASN A 169 9.34 5.32 -1.21
C ASN A 169 8.80 3.95 -0.77
N ALA A 170 8.99 3.60 0.49
CA ALA A 170 8.62 2.29 1.02
C ALA A 170 7.20 2.22 1.58
N THR A 171 6.54 3.37 1.78
CA THR A 171 5.19 3.42 2.37
C THR A 171 4.09 3.12 1.36
N ARG A 172 2.97 2.60 1.86
CA ARG A 172 1.71 2.47 1.13
C ARG A 172 1.06 3.81 0.77
N ARG A 173 1.64 4.94 1.15
CA ARG A 173 1.16 6.30 0.84
C ARG A 173 1.48 6.75 -0.58
N ASN A 174 2.41 6.08 -1.27
CA ASN A 174 2.71 6.39 -2.66
C ASN A 174 1.57 5.97 -3.58
N ARG A 175 1.22 6.86 -4.49
CA ARG A 175 0.14 6.68 -5.45
C ARG A 175 0.65 6.04 -6.74
N PHE A 176 -0.14 5.16 -7.31
CA PHE A 176 -0.02 4.77 -8.71
C PHE A 176 -0.97 5.61 -9.53
N TYR A 177 -0.49 6.19 -10.62
CA TYR A 177 -1.28 7.10 -11.42
C TYR A 177 -1.12 6.83 -12.91
N VAL A 178 -2.23 6.84 -13.65
CA VAL A 178 -2.31 6.71 -15.11
C VAL A 178 -2.87 8.00 -15.67
N ASP A 179 -2.13 8.61 -16.61
CA ASP A 179 -2.54 9.79 -17.36
C ASP A 179 -1.82 9.81 -18.73
N ASN A 180 -2.11 10.81 -19.56
CA ASN A 180 -1.51 10.94 -20.89
C ASN A 180 0.04 11.00 -20.88
N LYS A 181 0.65 11.48 -19.79
CA LYS A 181 2.11 11.49 -19.61
C LYS A 181 2.64 10.14 -19.10
N ARG A 182 1.77 9.34 -18.50
CA ARG A 182 2.05 8.07 -17.86
C ARG A 182 1.04 7.01 -18.30
N PRO A 183 0.95 6.69 -19.60
CA PRO A 183 -0.11 5.82 -20.13
C PRO A 183 -0.05 4.38 -19.59
N LYS A 184 1.13 3.93 -19.17
CA LYS A 184 1.33 2.62 -18.51
C LYS A 184 1.33 2.71 -16.98
N GLY A 185 0.95 3.87 -16.46
CA GLY A 185 1.01 4.17 -15.03
C GLY A 185 2.43 4.43 -14.51
N SER A 186 2.53 5.18 -13.45
CA SER A 186 3.81 5.49 -12.79
C SER A 186 3.60 5.78 -11.30
N PRO A 187 4.64 5.54 -10.47
CA PRO A 187 4.65 6.03 -9.12
C PRO A 187 4.55 7.56 -9.10
N VAL A 188 3.69 8.06 -8.24
CA VAL A 188 3.61 9.48 -7.87
C VAL A 188 3.67 9.52 -6.36
N GLY A 189 4.56 10.32 -5.81
CA GLY A 189 4.79 10.38 -4.37
C GLY A 189 3.53 10.59 -3.52
N PRO A 190 3.64 10.55 -2.20
CA PRO A 190 2.52 10.77 -1.30
C PRO A 190 1.97 12.21 -1.45
N LEU A 191 0.73 12.42 -1.04
CA LEU A 191 0.21 13.78 -0.91
C LEU A 191 0.89 14.48 0.25
N SER A 192 1.31 15.72 0.03
CA SER A 192 1.88 16.57 1.09
C SER A 192 0.84 16.91 2.14
N ASN A 193 1.29 17.10 3.37
CA ASN A 193 0.47 17.54 4.51
C ASN A 193 -0.76 16.66 4.80
N THR A 194 -0.67 15.35 4.51
CA THR A 194 -1.73 14.41 4.84
C THR A 194 -1.17 13.00 5.04
N LEU A 195 -1.86 12.19 5.83
CA LEU A 195 -1.60 10.74 5.99
C LEU A 195 -2.45 9.89 5.04
N TYR A 196 -2.87 10.46 3.94
CA TYR A 196 -3.70 9.77 2.93
C TYR A 196 -3.04 8.50 2.41
N VAL A 197 -3.79 7.41 2.42
CA VAL A 197 -3.41 6.12 1.82
C VAL A 197 -4.26 5.93 0.55
N PRO A 198 -3.63 5.87 -0.63
CA PRO A 198 -4.37 5.73 -1.89
C PRO A 198 -4.92 4.31 -2.07
N THR A 199 -5.97 4.19 -2.85
CA THR A 199 -6.62 2.92 -3.20
C THR A 199 -5.75 2.04 -4.10
N ILE A 200 -4.93 2.66 -4.95
CA ILE A 200 -3.90 1.98 -5.74
C ILE A 200 -2.56 2.56 -5.33
N GLN A 201 -1.75 1.71 -4.72
CA GLN A 201 -0.55 2.08 -3.99
C GLN A 201 0.69 1.55 -4.70
N VAL A 202 1.80 2.27 -4.54
CA VAL A 202 3.11 1.78 -5.01
C VAL A 202 4.04 1.68 -3.82
N GLU A 203 4.70 0.57 -3.70
CA GLU A 203 5.84 0.45 -2.80
C GLU A 203 7.13 0.22 -3.61
N THR A 204 8.18 0.88 -3.18
CA THR A 204 9.55 0.56 -3.63
C THR A 204 10.14 -0.46 -2.67
N ASN A 205 10.81 -1.46 -3.21
CA ASN A 205 11.53 -2.43 -2.39
C ASN A 205 12.68 -1.74 -1.65
N VAL A 206 12.88 -2.09 -0.39
CA VAL A 206 13.93 -1.56 0.49
C VAL A 206 15.23 -2.37 0.38
N GLY A 207 15.18 -3.54 -0.24
CA GLY A 207 16.34 -4.42 -0.44
C GLY A 207 16.96 -4.34 -1.83
#